data_bd5a7b9bde15ae3917deb5dd974f880e
#
_entry.id   bd5a7b9bde15ae3917deb5dd974f880e
#
_cell.length_a   1.000
_cell.length_b   1.000
_cell.length_c   1.000
_cell.angle_alpha   90.00
_cell.angle_beta   90.00
_cell.angle_gamma   90.00
#
_symmetry.space_group_name_H-M   'P 1'
#
loop_
_entity.id
_entity.type
_entity.pdbx_description
1 polymer ?
#
loop_
_entity_poly.entity_id
_entity_poly.type
_entity_poly.pdbx_seq_one_letter_code
_entity_poly.pdbx_strand_id
1 'polypeptide(L)'
;MFKNKVVVVTGGAGGIGEAICEEFRKEGAHVCVIDQSDNHYFVGDIADEGVLRDFAAKVLKDYGHVDYIINNACFSKGGIENCSYEDFNYVLRTGVTAPFMLAKLFMNSFGKGAAIVNISSSRDRMSQPNTESYTAAKGGISALTHALAVSLAGKVRVNSISPGWIDTSGTEFQSADNTQHPAGRVGTPIDIANMVLFLCSEKAGFITGENIAIDGGMTKLMIYHNDFGWKYDRNI
;
A
#
# COMPACT_ATOMS: atom_id res chain seq x y z
N MET A 1 -7.57 15.69 13.20
CA MET A 1 -6.12 15.85 12.95
C MET A 1 -5.85 16.25 11.49
N PHE A 2 -6.63 15.73 10.55
CA PHE A 2 -6.40 15.88 9.10
C PHE A 2 -7.37 16.88 8.42
N LYS A 3 -8.02 17.75 9.19
CA LYS A 3 -8.97 18.74 8.65
C LYS A 3 -8.31 19.62 7.59
N ASN A 4 -8.93 19.68 6.40
CA ASN A 4 -8.47 20.42 5.21
C ASN A 4 -7.15 19.91 4.61
N LYS A 5 -6.63 18.76 5.02
CA LYS A 5 -5.48 18.10 4.40
C LYS A 5 -5.87 17.46 3.08
N VAL A 6 -5.00 17.54 2.08
CA VAL A 6 -5.20 16.94 0.76
C VAL A 6 -4.47 15.61 0.68
N VAL A 7 -5.23 14.54 0.47
CA VAL A 7 -4.76 13.15 0.49
C VAL A 7 -5.00 12.50 -0.86
N VAL A 8 -3.96 12.05 -1.51
CA VAL A 8 -4.01 11.24 -2.73
C VAL A 8 -4.00 9.76 -2.34
N VAL A 9 -4.94 8.97 -2.87
CA VAL A 9 -5.01 7.51 -2.65
C VAL A 9 -5.17 6.80 -3.97
N THR A 10 -4.24 5.88 -4.29
CA THR A 10 -4.39 4.98 -5.43
C THR A 10 -5.12 3.69 -5.02
N GLY A 11 -6.05 3.19 -5.84
CA GLY A 11 -6.82 2.00 -5.51
C GLY A 11 -7.77 2.23 -4.32
N GLY A 12 -8.42 3.39 -4.28
CA GLY A 12 -9.26 3.80 -3.16
C GLY A 12 -10.73 3.43 -3.27
N ALA A 13 -11.13 2.70 -4.32
CA ALA A 13 -12.52 2.32 -4.55
C ALA A 13 -12.93 1.02 -3.82
N GLY A 14 -12.02 0.36 -3.11
CA GLY A 14 -12.33 -0.88 -2.38
C GLY A 14 -11.25 -1.30 -1.40
N GLY A 15 -11.60 -2.26 -0.54
CA GLY A 15 -10.69 -2.95 0.36
C GLY A 15 -9.91 -2.04 1.30
N ILE A 16 -8.59 -2.23 1.37
CA ILE A 16 -7.71 -1.41 2.23
C ILE A 16 -7.77 0.06 1.83
N GLY A 17 -7.76 0.35 0.51
CA GLY A 17 -7.79 1.73 0.02
C GLY A 17 -9.05 2.48 0.40
N GLU A 18 -10.20 1.84 0.32
CA GLU A 18 -11.49 2.41 0.74
C GLU A 18 -11.51 2.74 2.24
N ALA A 19 -11.08 1.79 3.08
CA ALA A 19 -10.99 2.03 4.54
C ALA A 19 -10.06 3.21 4.86
N ILE A 20 -8.92 3.33 4.17
CA ILE A 20 -8.03 4.48 4.31
C ILE A 20 -8.75 5.79 3.93
N CYS A 21 -9.46 5.79 2.80
CA CYS A 21 -10.21 6.96 2.33
C CYS A 21 -11.29 7.37 3.34
N GLU A 22 -12.01 6.42 3.89
CA GLU A 22 -13.06 6.68 4.89
C GLU A 22 -12.49 7.30 6.17
N GLU A 23 -11.40 6.75 6.71
CA GLU A 23 -10.79 7.28 7.93
C GLU A 23 -10.26 8.71 7.72
N PHE A 24 -9.63 9.02 6.57
CA PHE A 24 -9.25 10.39 6.28
C PHE A 24 -10.44 11.33 6.12
N ARG A 25 -11.55 10.89 5.49
CA ARG A 25 -12.78 11.69 5.37
C ARG A 25 -13.42 11.95 6.72
N LYS A 26 -13.47 10.98 7.63
CA LYS A 26 -13.95 11.15 9.02
C LYS A 26 -13.15 12.20 9.78
N GLU A 27 -11.86 12.30 9.49
CA GLU A 27 -10.98 13.31 10.08
C GLU A 27 -11.01 14.68 9.37
N GLY A 28 -11.86 14.84 8.34
CA GLY A 28 -12.09 16.10 7.62
C GLY A 28 -11.08 16.41 6.52
N ALA A 29 -10.39 15.41 5.98
CA ALA A 29 -9.49 15.56 4.85
C ALA A 29 -10.23 15.60 3.50
N HIS A 30 -9.61 16.23 2.51
CA HIS A 30 -9.99 16.14 1.10
C HIS A 30 -9.28 14.94 0.47
N VAL A 31 -10.04 13.90 0.11
CA VAL A 31 -9.49 12.66 -0.40
C VAL A 31 -9.65 12.59 -1.92
N CYS A 32 -8.52 12.58 -2.63
CA CYS A 32 -8.41 12.50 -4.08
C CYS A 32 -8.07 11.06 -4.48
N VAL A 33 -9.07 10.29 -4.88
CA VAL A 33 -8.92 8.89 -5.29
C VAL A 33 -8.61 8.80 -6.77
N ILE A 34 -7.67 7.90 -7.15
CA ILE A 34 -7.55 7.38 -8.51
C ILE A 34 -7.69 5.87 -8.47
N ASP A 35 -8.62 5.36 -9.26
CA ASP A 35 -8.93 3.93 -9.38
C ASP A 35 -9.47 3.63 -10.78
N GLN A 36 -9.40 2.39 -11.24
CA GLN A 36 -10.06 1.95 -12.47
C GLN A 36 -11.59 1.86 -12.30
N SER A 37 -12.06 1.64 -11.08
CA SER A 37 -13.47 1.66 -10.71
C SER A 37 -13.96 3.07 -10.44
N ASP A 38 -15.28 3.29 -10.51
CA ASP A 38 -15.91 4.56 -10.15
C ASP A 38 -15.65 4.89 -8.67
N ASN A 39 -15.21 6.12 -8.41
CA ASN A 39 -14.77 6.56 -7.08
C ASN A 39 -15.12 8.04 -6.77
N HIS A 40 -15.94 8.64 -7.62
CA HIS A 40 -16.38 10.04 -7.53
C HIS A 40 -15.30 11.12 -7.65
N TYR A 41 -14.02 10.77 -7.93
CA TYR A 41 -12.97 11.77 -8.12
C TYR A 41 -12.23 11.61 -9.45
N PHE A 42 -11.54 10.48 -9.69
CA PHE A 42 -10.82 10.25 -10.93
C PHE A 42 -10.77 8.75 -11.29
N VAL A 43 -11.37 8.40 -12.43
CA VAL A 43 -11.32 7.03 -12.97
C VAL A 43 -10.18 6.94 -13.97
N GLY A 44 -9.25 6.00 -13.75
CA GLY A 44 -8.12 5.81 -14.64
C GLY A 44 -7.14 4.71 -14.19
N ASP A 45 -6.35 4.26 -15.16
CA ASP A 45 -5.32 3.24 -14.93
C ASP A 45 -3.98 3.90 -14.60
N ILE A 46 -3.48 3.67 -13.40
CA ILE A 46 -2.18 4.22 -12.96
C ILE A 46 -0.97 3.62 -13.66
N ALA A 47 -1.13 2.54 -14.44
CA ALA A 47 -0.07 2.01 -15.31
C ALA A 47 0.21 2.93 -16.52
N ASP A 48 -0.67 3.89 -16.81
CA ASP A 48 -0.54 4.87 -17.89
C ASP A 48 0.01 6.19 -17.34
N GLU A 49 1.13 6.66 -17.92
CA GLU A 49 1.77 7.91 -17.51
C GLU A 49 0.88 9.14 -17.80
N GLY A 50 0.15 9.14 -18.92
CA GLY A 50 -0.75 10.24 -19.28
C GLY A 50 -1.88 10.39 -18.25
N VAL A 51 -2.47 9.28 -17.84
CA VAL A 51 -3.49 9.23 -16.79
C VAL A 51 -2.95 9.77 -15.45
N LEU A 52 -1.73 9.41 -15.07
CA LEU A 52 -1.10 9.93 -13.84
C LEU A 52 -0.87 11.45 -13.92
N ARG A 53 -0.46 11.97 -15.09
CA ARG A 53 -0.28 13.41 -15.32
C ARG A 53 -1.60 14.17 -15.23
N ASP A 54 -2.65 13.66 -15.86
CA ASP A 54 -3.98 14.28 -15.86
C ASP A 54 -4.58 14.27 -14.44
N PHE A 55 -4.42 13.17 -13.71
CA PHE A 55 -4.82 13.08 -12.31
C PHE A 55 -4.07 14.11 -11.44
N ALA A 56 -2.75 14.18 -11.55
CA ALA A 56 -1.96 15.15 -10.78
C ALA A 56 -2.33 16.58 -11.12
N ALA A 57 -2.53 16.90 -12.39
CA ALA A 57 -2.98 18.22 -12.84
C ALA A 57 -4.35 18.58 -12.25
N LYS A 58 -5.29 17.61 -12.21
CA LYS A 58 -6.60 17.83 -11.58
C LYS A 58 -6.46 18.12 -10.08
N VAL A 59 -5.68 17.33 -9.33
CA VAL A 59 -5.47 17.55 -7.88
C VAL A 59 -4.88 18.93 -7.63
N LEU A 60 -3.86 19.33 -8.39
CA LEU A 60 -3.21 20.64 -8.24
C LEU A 60 -4.14 21.78 -8.66
N LYS A 61 -5.00 21.59 -9.66
CA LYS A 61 -6.04 22.58 -10.03
C LYS A 61 -7.07 22.77 -8.92
N ASP A 62 -7.49 21.66 -8.27
CA ASP A 62 -8.55 21.70 -7.26
C ASP A 62 -8.05 22.24 -5.92
N TYR A 63 -6.79 21.93 -5.53
CA TYR A 63 -6.27 22.18 -4.18
C TYR A 63 -4.93 22.93 -4.11
N GLY A 64 -4.16 22.99 -5.18
CA GLY A 64 -2.87 23.68 -5.25
C GLY A 64 -1.70 22.95 -4.59
N HIS A 65 -1.93 21.96 -3.76
CA HIS A 65 -0.91 21.19 -3.02
C HIS A 65 -1.37 19.79 -2.70
N VAL A 66 -0.46 18.97 -2.15
CA VAL A 66 -0.73 17.64 -1.59
C VAL A 66 -0.05 17.52 -0.23
N ASP A 67 -0.76 17.04 0.77
CA ASP A 67 -0.16 16.74 2.08
C ASP A 67 0.28 15.27 2.18
N TYR A 68 -0.54 14.33 1.67
CA TYR A 68 -0.25 12.91 1.80
C TYR A 68 -0.51 12.16 0.50
N ILE A 69 0.38 11.21 0.19
CA ILE A 69 0.19 10.25 -0.91
C ILE A 69 0.18 8.84 -0.32
N ILE A 70 -0.88 8.09 -0.60
CA ILE A 70 -1.04 6.70 -0.22
C ILE A 70 -1.03 5.83 -1.48
N ASN A 71 0.10 5.19 -1.74
CA ASN A 71 0.25 4.27 -2.85
C ASN A 71 -0.22 2.87 -2.43
N ASN A 72 -1.50 2.59 -2.65
CA ASN A 72 -2.14 1.34 -2.25
C ASN A 72 -2.40 0.39 -3.43
N ALA A 73 -2.70 0.90 -4.62
CA ALA A 73 -3.06 0.08 -5.76
C ALA A 73 -1.93 -0.87 -6.17
N CYS A 74 -2.21 -2.14 -6.17
CA CYS A 74 -1.37 -3.21 -6.72
C CYS A 74 -2.17 -4.51 -6.76
N PHE A 75 -1.85 -5.40 -7.70
CA PHE A 75 -2.46 -6.73 -7.81
C PHE A 75 -1.46 -7.72 -8.40
N SER A 76 -1.81 -9.01 -8.43
CA SER A 76 -1.00 -10.07 -9.00
C SER A 76 -1.49 -10.44 -10.40
N LYS A 77 -0.57 -10.78 -11.28
CA LYS A 77 -0.82 -11.37 -12.59
C LYS A 77 -0.18 -12.76 -12.72
N GLY A 78 0.04 -13.41 -11.56
CA GLY A 78 0.64 -14.73 -11.52
C GLY A 78 2.17 -14.70 -11.51
N GLY A 79 2.79 -15.81 -11.87
CA GLY A 79 4.21 -16.02 -11.80
C GLY A 79 4.78 -16.88 -12.93
N ILE A 80 5.82 -17.68 -12.60
CA ILE A 80 6.67 -18.38 -13.60
C ILE A 80 5.88 -19.28 -14.56
N GLU A 81 4.74 -19.81 -14.14
CA GLU A 81 3.94 -20.71 -14.96
C GLU A 81 3.05 -19.99 -15.99
N ASN A 82 2.56 -18.78 -15.67
CA ASN A 82 1.47 -18.18 -16.43
C ASN A 82 1.56 -16.66 -16.64
N CYS A 83 2.53 -15.98 -16.02
CA CYS A 83 2.68 -14.54 -16.16
C CYS A 83 3.40 -14.20 -17.47
N SER A 84 2.75 -13.44 -18.36
CA SER A 84 3.39 -12.93 -19.56
C SER A 84 4.37 -11.79 -19.24
N TYR A 85 5.28 -11.50 -20.18
CA TYR A 85 6.18 -10.35 -20.08
C TYR A 85 5.40 -9.03 -19.88
N GLU A 86 4.31 -8.85 -20.61
CA GLU A 86 3.49 -7.63 -20.52
C GLU A 86 2.73 -7.57 -19.18
N ASP A 87 2.18 -8.69 -18.69
CA ASP A 87 1.53 -8.74 -17.37
C ASP A 87 2.53 -8.45 -16.25
N PHE A 88 3.74 -9.01 -16.33
CA PHE A 88 4.78 -8.74 -15.35
C PHE A 88 5.13 -7.23 -15.31
N ASN A 89 5.36 -6.62 -16.47
CA ASN A 89 5.65 -5.19 -16.57
C ASN A 89 4.46 -4.33 -16.14
N TYR A 90 3.23 -4.75 -16.41
CA TYR A 90 2.03 -4.05 -15.96
C TYR A 90 1.96 -4.00 -14.43
N VAL A 91 2.25 -5.11 -13.73
CA VAL A 91 2.31 -5.15 -12.27
C VAL A 91 3.43 -4.25 -11.73
N LEU A 92 4.59 -4.20 -12.37
CA LEU A 92 5.67 -3.28 -11.98
C LEU A 92 5.28 -1.81 -12.23
N ARG A 93 4.61 -1.52 -13.35
CA ARG A 93 4.12 -0.16 -13.62
C ARG A 93 3.15 0.32 -12.55
N THR A 94 2.21 -0.51 -12.13
CA THR A 94 1.24 -0.16 -11.09
C THR A 94 1.86 -0.11 -9.69
N GLY A 95 2.68 -1.10 -9.33
CA GLY A 95 3.19 -1.28 -7.97
C GLY A 95 4.46 -0.48 -7.64
N VAL A 96 5.22 -0.03 -8.64
CA VAL A 96 6.51 0.65 -8.44
C VAL A 96 6.61 1.95 -9.24
N THR A 97 6.35 1.88 -10.57
CA THR A 97 6.55 3.05 -11.43
C THR A 97 5.54 4.17 -11.14
N ALA A 98 4.27 3.84 -10.94
CA ALA A 98 3.24 4.82 -10.61
C ALA A 98 3.52 5.53 -9.27
N PRO A 99 3.86 4.86 -8.16
CA PRO A 99 4.32 5.50 -6.93
C PRO A 99 5.49 6.47 -7.13
N PHE A 100 6.50 6.07 -7.91
CA PHE A 100 7.62 6.95 -8.27
C PHE A 100 7.14 8.19 -9.04
N MET A 101 6.28 7.98 -10.04
CA MET A 101 5.76 9.08 -10.87
C MET A 101 4.90 10.05 -10.07
N LEU A 102 4.04 9.58 -9.18
CA LEU A 102 3.25 10.45 -8.30
C LEU A 102 4.16 11.29 -7.38
N ALA A 103 5.17 10.68 -6.76
CA ALA A 103 6.14 11.41 -5.96
C ALA A 103 6.85 12.50 -6.79
N LYS A 104 7.24 12.19 -8.04
CA LYS A 104 7.85 13.14 -8.98
C LYS A 104 6.90 14.26 -9.40
N LEU A 105 5.66 13.96 -9.74
CA LEU A 105 4.67 14.94 -10.20
C LEU A 105 4.30 15.95 -9.10
N PHE A 106 4.28 15.51 -7.83
CA PHE A 106 3.94 16.38 -6.69
C PHE A 106 5.15 16.95 -5.96
N MET A 107 6.41 16.66 -6.37
CA MET A 107 7.61 17.00 -5.58
C MET A 107 7.78 18.47 -5.21
N ASN A 108 7.20 19.38 -6.00
CA ASN A 108 7.24 20.83 -5.77
C ASN A 108 5.94 21.39 -5.13
N SER A 109 4.99 20.52 -4.82
CA SER A 109 3.65 20.89 -4.33
C SER A 109 3.30 20.23 -3.00
N PHE A 110 4.27 19.64 -2.32
CA PHE A 110 4.05 19.09 -1.00
C PHE A 110 3.86 20.16 0.05
N GLY A 111 2.83 20.00 0.87
CA GLY A 111 2.59 20.83 2.05
C GLY A 111 3.60 20.59 3.17
N LYS A 112 3.63 21.48 4.15
CA LYS A 112 4.48 21.30 5.35
C LYS A 112 4.06 20.05 6.14
N GLY A 113 5.03 19.20 6.48
CA GLY A 113 4.79 17.96 7.22
C GLY A 113 4.25 16.82 6.35
N ALA A 114 4.39 16.93 5.03
CA ALA A 114 3.91 15.93 4.09
C ALA A 114 4.50 14.54 4.32
N ALA A 115 3.74 13.52 3.94
CA ALA A 115 4.19 12.13 3.99
C ALA A 115 3.69 11.33 2.79
N ILE A 116 4.49 10.34 2.40
CA ILE A 116 4.13 9.28 1.47
C ILE A 116 4.09 7.97 2.25
N VAL A 117 3.00 7.22 2.12
CA VAL A 117 2.88 5.87 2.67
C VAL A 117 2.63 4.89 1.52
N ASN A 118 3.54 3.95 1.36
CA ASN A 118 3.45 2.91 0.35
C ASN A 118 2.90 1.62 0.99
N ILE A 119 1.85 1.04 0.40
CA ILE A 119 1.33 -0.25 0.86
C ILE A 119 2.08 -1.36 0.14
N SER A 120 3.06 -1.93 0.84
CA SER A 120 3.80 -3.12 0.43
C SER A 120 3.02 -4.40 0.76
N SER A 121 3.67 -5.41 1.25
CA SER A 121 3.10 -6.69 1.70
C SER A 121 4.16 -7.47 2.49
N SER A 122 3.75 -8.42 3.33
CA SER A 122 4.65 -9.47 3.84
C SER A 122 5.39 -10.21 2.72
N ARG A 123 4.83 -10.18 1.49
CA ARG A 123 5.47 -10.74 0.29
C ARG A 123 6.64 -9.93 -0.26
N ASP A 124 7.04 -8.86 0.36
CA ASP A 124 8.31 -8.17 0.06
C ASP A 124 9.53 -9.00 0.49
N ARG A 125 9.34 -9.98 1.40
CA ARG A 125 10.37 -10.86 1.96
C ARG A 125 9.93 -12.33 2.15
N MET A 126 8.68 -12.66 1.82
CA MET A 126 8.13 -14.02 1.82
C MET A 126 7.40 -14.26 0.50
N SER A 127 7.26 -15.51 0.07
CA SER A 127 6.61 -15.82 -1.20
C SER A 127 5.77 -17.07 -1.12
N GLN A 128 4.80 -17.16 -2.01
CA GLN A 128 4.11 -18.39 -2.38
C GLN A 128 4.45 -18.71 -3.84
N PRO A 129 4.35 -19.97 -4.28
CA PRO A 129 4.52 -20.31 -5.69
C PRO A 129 3.63 -19.46 -6.61
N ASN A 130 4.13 -19.15 -7.82
CA ASN A 130 3.39 -18.39 -8.84
C ASN A 130 2.93 -16.98 -8.43
N THR A 131 3.74 -16.27 -7.61
CA THR A 131 3.45 -14.89 -7.18
C THR A 131 4.57 -13.92 -7.52
N GLU A 132 5.46 -14.27 -8.47
CA GLU A 132 6.69 -13.53 -8.75
C GLU A 132 6.41 -12.10 -9.18
N SER A 133 5.39 -11.84 -9.99
CA SER A 133 5.03 -10.48 -10.43
C SER A 133 4.66 -9.58 -9.24
N TYR A 134 3.87 -10.09 -8.32
CA TYR A 134 3.45 -9.38 -7.11
C TYR A 134 4.60 -9.20 -6.12
N THR A 135 5.35 -10.29 -5.87
CA THR A 135 6.52 -10.26 -4.97
C THR A 135 7.58 -9.27 -5.46
N ALA A 136 7.86 -9.23 -6.78
CA ALA A 136 8.78 -8.27 -7.36
C ALA A 136 8.31 -6.82 -7.16
N ALA A 137 7.02 -6.55 -7.37
CA ALA A 137 6.46 -5.22 -7.15
C ALA A 137 6.50 -4.81 -5.67
N LYS A 138 6.16 -5.73 -4.74
CA LYS A 138 6.14 -5.43 -3.30
C LYS A 138 7.56 -5.32 -2.70
N GLY A 139 8.52 -6.07 -3.20
CA GLY A 139 9.94 -5.85 -2.92
C GLY A 139 10.45 -4.53 -3.49
N GLY A 140 10.06 -4.23 -4.73
CA GLY A 140 10.42 -2.98 -5.42
C GLY A 140 9.91 -1.73 -4.71
N ILE A 141 8.65 -1.73 -4.25
CA ILE A 141 8.10 -0.56 -3.53
C ILE A 141 8.74 -0.39 -2.14
N SER A 142 9.11 -1.49 -1.46
CA SER A 142 9.84 -1.43 -0.19
C SER A 142 11.22 -0.79 -0.40
N ALA A 143 11.94 -1.14 -1.47
CA ALA A 143 13.21 -0.52 -1.83
C ALA A 143 13.04 0.95 -2.27
N LEU A 144 12.01 1.26 -3.07
CA LEU A 144 11.71 2.62 -3.50
C LEU A 144 11.40 3.54 -2.30
N THR A 145 10.83 3.01 -1.24
CA THR A 145 10.48 3.77 -0.02
C THR A 145 11.70 4.45 0.59
N HIS A 146 12.78 3.71 0.89
CA HIS A 146 13.97 4.33 1.48
C HIS A 146 14.71 5.23 0.47
N ALA A 147 14.68 4.91 -0.82
CA ALA A 147 15.29 5.77 -1.85
C ALA A 147 14.58 7.13 -1.95
N LEU A 148 13.23 7.14 -1.92
CA LEU A 148 12.45 8.38 -1.89
C LEU A 148 12.62 9.14 -0.58
N ALA A 149 12.72 8.46 0.56
CA ALA A 149 12.94 9.09 1.86
C ALA A 149 14.24 9.89 1.88
N VAL A 150 15.31 9.37 1.25
CA VAL A 150 16.60 10.06 1.11
C VAL A 150 16.49 11.22 0.11
N SER A 151 15.88 10.99 -1.07
CA SER A 151 15.77 12.00 -2.12
C SER A 151 14.87 13.18 -1.74
N LEU A 152 13.87 12.96 -0.88
CA LEU A 152 12.92 13.97 -0.42
C LEU A 152 13.23 14.45 1.02
N ALA A 153 14.43 14.18 1.52
CA ALA A 153 14.85 14.52 2.88
C ALA A 153 14.58 15.99 3.24
N GLY A 154 14.04 16.23 4.42
CA GLY A 154 13.66 17.54 4.91
C GLY A 154 12.35 18.11 4.33
N LYS A 155 11.75 17.46 3.33
CA LYS A 155 10.50 17.89 2.71
C LYS A 155 9.34 16.93 2.97
N VAL A 156 9.58 15.62 2.79
CA VAL A 156 8.54 14.58 2.85
C VAL A 156 9.09 13.37 3.59
N ARG A 157 8.35 12.83 4.53
CA ARG A 157 8.64 11.52 5.12
C ARG A 157 8.06 10.44 4.21
N VAL A 158 8.81 9.39 3.97
CA VAL A 158 8.38 8.28 3.11
C VAL A 158 8.54 6.98 3.86
N ASN A 159 7.45 6.25 4.09
CA ASN A 159 7.46 4.96 4.76
C ASN A 159 6.59 3.96 3.99
N SER A 160 6.76 2.69 4.28
CA SER A 160 5.89 1.63 3.78
C SER A 160 5.31 0.81 4.93
N ILE A 161 4.15 0.22 4.64
CA ILE A 161 3.49 -0.76 5.49
C ILE A 161 3.51 -2.08 4.72
N SER A 162 3.87 -3.17 5.38
CA SER A 162 3.77 -4.54 4.87
C SER A 162 2.63 -5.26 5.58
N PRO A 163 1.40 -5.25 5.02
CA PRO A 163 0.29 -6.04 5.55
C PRO A 163 0.58 -7.53 5.46
N GLY A 164 0.08 -8.28 6.44
CA GLY A 164 -0.09 -9.73 6.35
C GLY A 164 -1.38 -10.10 5.62
N TRP A 165 -2.08 -11.12 6.12
CA TRP A 165 -3.40 -11.47 5.62
C TRP A 165 -4.46 -10.49 6.17
N ILE A 166 -5.02 -9.70 5.27
CA ILE A 166 -6.09 -8.73 5.55
C ILE A 166 -7.34 -9.17 4.79
N ASP A 167 -8.41 -9.43 5.51
CA ASP A 167 -9.70 -9.71 4.90
C ASP A 167 -10.39 -8.42 4.44
N THR A 168 -10.75 -8.38 3.17
CA THR A 168 -11.48 -7.26 2.54
C THR A 168 -12.91 -7.64 2.16
N SER A 169 -13.34 -8.86 2.47
CA SER A 169 -14.64 -9.41 2.07
C SER A 169 -15.66 -9.47 3.21
N GLY A 170 -15.23 -9.27 4.45
CA GLY A 170 -16.07 -9.41 5.65
C GLY A 170 -16.35 -10.86 6.02
N THR A 171 -15.45 -11.78 5.66
CA THR A 171 -15.57 -13.21 5.96
C THR A 171 -15.30 -13.47 7.45
N GLU A 172 -16.10 -14.33 8.05
CA GLU A 172 -15.82 -14.86 9.38
C GLU A 172 -14.81 -16.01 9.29
N PHE A 173 -13.64 -15.80 9.88
CA PHE A 173 -12.57 -16.82 9.94
C PHE A 173 -12.61 -17.56 11.27
N GLN A 174 -12.23 -18.85 11.25
CA GLN A 174 -12.24 -19.71 12.42
C GLN A 174 -10.97 -20.57 12.49
N SER A 175 -10.74 -21.15 13.67
CA SER A 175 -9.68 -22.15 13.87
C SER A 175 -8.29 -21.69 13.39
N ALA A 176 -7.66 -22.44 12.48
CA ALA A 176 -6.31 -22.22 12.01
C ALA A 176 -6.11 -20.87 11.32
N ASP A 177 -7.13 -20.35 10.62
CA ASP A 177 -7.04 -19.05 9.95
C ASP A 177 -6.77 -17.92 10.94
N ASN A 178 -7.39 -17.98 12.10
CA ASN A 178 -7.16 -17.01 13.17
C ASN A 178 -5.87 -17.32 13.95
N THR A 179 -5.65 -18.58 14.34
CA THR A 179 -4.57 -18.94 15.26
C THR A 179 -3.18 -18.97 14.63
N GLN A 180 -3.07 -18.99 13.28
CA GLN A 180 -1.79 -18.76 12.60
C GLN A 180 -1.23 -17.35 12.81
N HIS A 181 -2.07 -16.42 13.25
CA HIS A 181 -1.66 -15.08 13.63
C HIS A 181 -1.47 -15.01 15.16
N PRO A 182 -0.29 -14.69 15.69
CA PRO A 182 -0.10 -14.46 17.13
C PRO A 182 -1.11 -13.47 17.74
N ALA A 183 -1.62 -12.53 16.94
CA ALA A 183 -2.71 -11.61 17.35
C ALA A 183 -4.08 -12.28 17.50
N GLY A 184 -4.22 -13.58 17.17
CA GLY A 184 -5.42 -14.40 17.34
C GLY A 184 -6.54 -14.13 16.33
N ARG A 185 -6.29 -13.39 15.25
CA ARG A 185 -7.28 -13.10 14.21
C ARG A 185 -6.64 -12.75 12.87
N VAL A 186 -7.39 -12.92 11.80
CA VAL A 186 -7.09 -12.31 10.50
C VAL A 186 -7.21 -10.78 10.63
N GLY A 187 -6.35 -10.04 9.93
CA GLY A 187 -6.39 -8.59 9.92
C GLY A 187 -7.58 -8.04 9.14
N THR A 188 -7.90 -6.79 9.38
CA THR A 188 -8.96 -6.05 8.69
C THR A 188 -8.39 -4.78 8.04
N PRO A 189 -9.06 -4.19 7.04
CA PRO A 189 -8.61 -2.95 6.41
C PRO A 189 -8.34 -1.81 7.38
N ILE A 190 -9.10 -1.73 8.49
CA ILE A 190 -8.91 -0.70 9.51
C ILE A 190 -7.57 -0.84 10.26
N ASP A 191 -7.02 -2.05 10.40
CA ASP A 191 -5.71 -2.24 11.01
C ASP A 191 -4.61 -1.51 10.20
N ILE A 192 -4.74 -1.53 8.89
CA ILE A 192 -3.83 -0.83 7.97
C ILE A 192 -4.11 0.67 7.96
N ALA A 193 -5.38 1.07 7.86
CA ALA A 193 -5.77 2.47 7.85
C ALA A 193 -5.26 3.22 9.11
N ASN A 194 -5.37 2.62 10.28
CA ASN A 194 -4.86 3.19 11.53
C ASN A 194 -3.35 3.49 11.47
N MET A 195 -2.55 2.57 10.92
CA MET A 195 -1.11 2.79 10.76
C MET A 195 -0.82 3.85 9.70
N VAL A 196 -1.59 3.91 8.61
CA VAL A 196 -1.46 4.97 7.60
C VAL A 196 -1.69 6.33 8.23
N LEU A 197 -2.77 6.51 9.00
CA LEU A 197 -3.05 7.77 9.69
C LEU A 197 -1.93 8.12 10.68
N PHE A 198 -1.44 7.14 11.44
CA PHE A 198 -0.32 7.36 12.35
C PHE A 198 0.92 7.86 11.60
N LEU A 199 1.32 7.20 10.51
CA LEU A 199 2.49 7.58 9.72
C LEU A 199 2.33 8.95 9.03
N CYS A 200 1.12 9.36 8.68
CA CYS A 200 0.81 10.68 8.15
C CYS A 200 0.80 11.77 9.24
N SER A 201 0.66 11.42 10.50
CA SER A 201 0.56 12.37 11.61
C SER A 201 1.92 12.94 12.04
N GLU A 202 1.89 14.04 12.79
CA GLU A 202 3.08 14.64 13.40
C GLU A 202 3.74 13.72 14.44
N LYS A 203 2.99 12.77 15.02
CA LYS A 203 3.51 11.77 15.97
C LYS A 203 4.57 10.86 15.35
N ALA A 204 4.54 10.67 14.03
CA ALA A 204 5.53 9.91 13.28
C ALA A 204 6.66 10.81 12.71
N GLY A 205 6.86 12.01 13.25
CA GLY A 205 7.78 13.01 12.70
C GLY A 205 9.25 12.57 12.60
N PHE A 206 9.65 11.53 13.31
CA PHE A 206 11.02 10.99 13.26
C PHE A 206 11.09 9.58 12.61
N ILE A 207 10.01 9.16 11.90
CA ILE A 207 9.95 7.89 11.18
C ILE A 207 9.97 8.19 9.68
N THR A 208 11.03 7.77 8.98
CA THR A 208 11.15 7.87 7.52
C THR A 208 12.11 6.81 6.99
N GLY A 209 11.82 6.27 5.82
CA GLY A 209 12.58 5.22 5.17
C GLY A 209 12.27 3.81 5.66
N GLU A 210 11.30 3.65 6.57
CA GLU A 210 10.99 2.38 7.22
C GLU A 210 9.91 1.58 6.48
N ASN A 211 9.99 0.26 6.64
CA ASN A 211 8.96 -0.68 6.20
C ASN A 211 8.42 -1.43 7.42
N ILE A 212 7.17 -1.14 7.79
CA ILE A 212 6.55 -1.60 9.03
C ILE A 212 5.57 -2.75 8.75
N ALA A 213 5.83 -3.92 9.31
CA ALA A 213 4.92 -5.05 9.19
C ALA A 213 3.68 -4.86 10.09
N ILE A 214 2.50 -5.00 9.49
CA ILE A 214 1.20 -5.04 10.17
C ILE A 214 0.53 -6.33 9.75
N ASP A 215 0.87 -7.42 10.40
CA ASP A 215 0.59 -8.78 9.98
C ASP A 215 0.09 -9.70 11.12
N GLY A 216 -0.26 -9.11 12.26
CA GLY A 216 -0.67 -9.89 13.44
C GLY A 216 0.42 -10.80 14.00
N GLY A 217 1.68 -10.59 13.62
CA GLY A 217 2.83 -11.41 14.00
C GLY A 217 3.02 -12.66 13.13
N MET A 218 2.25 -12.85 12.07
CA MET A 218 2.32 -14.02 11.19
C MET A 218 3.75 -14.28 10.68
N THR A 219 4.47 -13.24 10.22
CA THR A 219 5.84 -13.38 9.71
C THR A 219 6.90 -13.60 10.81
N LYS A 220 6.51 -13.61 12.09
CA LYS A 220 7.40 -13.86 13.24
C LYS A 220 7.23 -15.25 13.80
N LEU A 221 6.13 -15.93 13.49
CA LEU A 221 5.87 -17.27 13.96
C LEU A 221 6.74 -18.28 13.19
N MET A 222 7.62 -18.97 13.89
CA MET A 222 8.44 -20.05 13.34
C MET A 222 7.80 -21.39 13.68
N ILE A 223 7.57 -22.22 12.66
CA ILE A 223 6.95 -23.53 12.78
C ILE A 223 7.87 -24.56 12.11
N TYR A 224 8.16 -25.66 12.80
CA TYR A 224 8.88 -26.80 12.24
C TYR A 224 7.90 -27.88 11.79
N HIS A 225 8.36 -28.76 10.91
CA HIS A 225 7.60 -29.95 10.52
C HIS A 225 7.19 -30.77 11.76
N ASN A 226 5.89 -31.08 11.86
CA ASN A 226 5.16 -31.71 12.96
C ASN A 226 4.77 -30.81 14.15
N ASP A 227 5.21 -29.53 14.20
CA ASP A 227 4.71 -28.59 15.21
C ASP A 227 3.24 -28.28 14.94
N PHE A 228 2.40 -28.26 15.99
CA PHE A 228 0.98 -27.88 15.92
C PHE A 228 0.17 -28.61 14.84
N GLY A 229 0.63 -29.83 14.46
CA GLY A 229 0.00 -30.65 13.42
C GLY A 229 0.36 -30.23 11.98
N TRP A 230 1.23 -29.20 11.80
CA TRP A 230 1.71 -28.82 10.49
C TRP A 230 2.64 -29.87 9.91
N LYS A 231 2.38 -30.26 8.67
CA LYS A 231 3.22 -31.21 7.93
C LYS A 231 3.68 -30.55 6.64
N TYR A 232 4.98 -30.53 6.43
CA TYR A 232 5.53 -30.10 5.16
C TYR A 232 5.37 -31.25 4.14
N ASP A 233 4.69 -30.97 3.05
CA ASP A 233 4.63 -31.82 1.88
C ASP A 233 5.24 -31.09 0.68
N ARG A 234 6.25 -31.68 0.06
CA ARG A 234 6.95 -31.10 -1.08
C ARG A 234 6.19 -31.24 -2.40
N ASN A 235 5.17 -32.06 -2.43
CA ASN A 235 4.42 -32.40 -3.65
C ASN A 235 3.12 -31.59 -3.81
N ILE A 236 2.98 -30.50 -3.05
CA ILE A 236 1.90 -29.52 -3.19
C ILE A 236 2.34 -28.41 -4.13
#